data_6644a4402a22862393a4fa49f9298559
#
_entry.id   6644a4402a22862393a4fa49f9298559
#
_cell.length_a   1.000
_cell.length_b   1.000
_cell.length_c   1.000
_cell.angle_alpha   90.00
_cell.angle_beta   90.00
_cell.angle_gamma   90.00
#
_symmetry.space_group_name_H-M   'P 1'
#
loop_
_entity.id
_entity.type
_entity.pdbx_description
1 polymer ?
#
loop_
_entity_poly.entity_id
_entity_poly.type
_entity_poly.pdbx_seq_one_letter_code
_entity_poly.pdbx_strand_id
1 'polypeptide(L)'
;MAVTSYNSPLPREDSALRKFSRSASAFREISRSILYRGLTLDTDRQYDHLRILFGFNKVESDILALLLARRVGFSDRKQPCRFLPSVSWSDASDAWNRLILDGFVSERCDPDTGEFGMMPRPAFRLAVQEDCPLSRAAAILVEKEFIAGIKELLREESREEDDELPHPPGLWDDVDNKVHSVDEDEEAEQAASGSPFPTDDRPPMQVIESCLSEYADTPLASSVKALTRGLDMNARRLLYGMMGWFVENFTRTFQRSDFKGKLANDYKTSLPILLEKGLVVSVYIWDEGQKMADSENYRISPRVAEVFRGMEKLFNFGVLAEFGTFTPLQDICPKELFFPEQDRKAIERLRHAAAPSEYKRIIAALKEAGLRPCLSALLWGAPGTGKTELARQIARESGRSILVVDVPKLFGIYVGEGSIRLRHLFQTYRYVCAVSSVAPILFMDEADGILSQRVSRMVSGVDKEANTCQSIILEELNTMPGMFIATTNLICHLDDAMLRRFMLRVEFHLPDPSTRASLWKSKVPSLGEEEAAALAGDFDISGGLIDNIVSIATVDTILEDRPVTAADIRRYCEEQGYGRGRQQKIGF
;
A
#
# COMPACT_ATOMS: atom_id res chain seq x y z
N MET A 1 -29.75 -9.82 32.02
CA MET A 1 -28.60 -9.55 32.89
C MET A 1 -27.57 -8.82 32.04
N ALA A 2 -27.21 -7.60 32.41
CA ALA A 2 -26.30 -6.80 31.63
C ALA A 2 -24.89 -7.44 31.64
N VAL A 3 -24.41 -7.86 30.48
CA VAL A 3 -23.03 -8.30 30.30
C VAL A 3 -22.19 -7.02 30.34
N THR A 4 -21.63 -6.72 31.49
CA THR A 4 -20.57 -5.71 31.60
C THR A 4 -19.34 -6.26 30.88
N SER A 5 -19.15 -5.85 29.61
CA SER A 5 -17.88 -6.03 28.91
C SER A 5 -16.81 -5.26 29.67
N TYR A 6 -15.96 -5.99 30.38
CA TYR A 6 -14.74 -5.41 30.96
C TYR A 6 -13.79 -5.07 29.79
N ASN A 7 -13.89 -3.84 29.30
CA ASN A 7 -12.89 -3.24 28.41
C ASN A 7 -11.64 -2.90 29.25
N SER A 8 -10.82 -3.89 29.56
CA SER A 8 -9.48 -3.59 30.06
C SER A 8 -8.62 -3.16 28.86
N PRO A 9 -7.95 -1.99 28.93
CA PRO A 9 -7.02 -1.60 27.88
C PRO A 9 -5.91 -2.66 27.74
N LEU A 10 -5.36 -2.80 26.53
CA LEU A 10 -4.16 -3.62 26.32
C LEU A 10 -3.03 -3.09 27.22
N PRO A 11 -2.13 -3.95 27.72
CA PRO A 11 -1.02 -3.52 28.57
C PRO A 11 -0.27 -2.37 27.93
N ARG A 12 -0.02 -1.30 28.69
CA ARG A 12 0.69 -0.11 28.21
C ARG A 12 2.07 -0.47 27.68
N GLU A 13 2.46 0.16 26.57
CA GLU A 13 3.71 -0.04 25.84
C GLU A 13 4.93 0.41 26.66
N ASP A 14 5.32 -0.34 27.66
CA ASP A 14 6.63 -0.18 28.25
C ASP A 14 7.56 -1.35 27.90
N SER A 15 8.82 -1.17 28.11
CA SER A 15 9.96 -2.04 27.81
C SER A 15 9.71 -3.57 27.80
N ALA A 16 8.64 -4.04 28.45
CA ALA A 16 8.19 -5.41 28.48
C ALA A 16 7.71 -5.94 27.11
N LEU A 17 7.04 -5.12 26.28
CA LEU A 17 6.52 -5.55 24.97
C LEU A 17 7.63 -5.76 23.93
N ARG A 18 8.72 -5.00 24.00
CA ARG A 18 9.92 -5.25 23.17
C ARG A 18 10.59 -6.58 23.47
N LYS A 19 10.34 -7.15 24.66
CA LYS A 19 10.87 -8.42 25.14
C LYS A 19 9.93 -9.59 24.85
N PHE A 20 8.71 -9.33 24.37
CA PHE A 20 7.69 -10.34 24.13
C PHE A 20 8.10 -11.36 23.06
N SER A 21 8.80 -10.94 21.99
CA SER A 21 9.26 -11.85 20.94
C SER A 21 10.19 -12.96 21.47
N ARG A 22 10.98 -12.67 22.50
CA ARG A 22 11.85 -13.67 23.14
C ARG A 22 11.09 -14.62 24.09
N SER A 23 9.95 -14.18 24.61
CA SER A 23 9.12 -14.96 25.54
C SER A 23 8.03 -15.77 24.85
N ALA A 24 7.60 -15.41 23.65
CA ALA A 24 6.65 -16.20 22.88
C ALA A 24 7.21 -17.61 22.55
N SER A 25 8.51 -17.70 22.26
CA SER A 25 9.23 -18.98 22.13
C SER A 25 9.15 -19.83 23.40
N ALA A 26 9.38 -19.22 24.57
CA ALA A 26 9.31 -19.89 25.86
C ALA A 26 7.87 -20.39 26.17
N PHE A 27 6.84 -19.58 25.90
CA PHE A 27 5.44 -20.01 26.05
C PHE A 27 5.08 -21.19 25.15
N ARG A 28 5.53 -21.19 23.89
CA ARG A 28 5.34 -22.33 22.98
C ARG A 28 5.99 -23.61 23.50
N GLU A 29 7.20 -23.50 24.03
CA GLU A 29 7.93 -24.63 24.58
C GLU A 29 7.24 -25.20 25.84
N ILE A 30 6.80 -24.32 26.73
CA ILE A 30 6.02 -24.68 27.92
C ILE A 30 4.70 -25.34 27.54
N SER A 31 3.94 -24.75 26.61
CA SER A 31 2.66 -25.29 26.15
C SER A 31 2.82 -26.66 25.50
N ARG A 32 3.87 -26.87 24.69
CA ARG A 32 4.22 -28.16 24.12
C ARG A 32 4.61 -29.18 25.21
N SER A 33 5.39 -28.74 26.19
CA SER A 33 5.78 -29.63 27.32
C SER A 33 4.58 -30.12 28.12
N ILE A 34 3.61 -29.22 28.39
CA ILE A 34 2.36 -29.57 29.07
C ILE A 34 1.52 -30.54 28.24
N LEU A 35 1.41 -30.35 26.92
CA LEU A 35 0.66 -31.23 26.03
C LEU A 35 1.25 -32.65 25.92
N TYR A 36 2.59 -32.78 25.89
CA TYR A 36 3.25 -34.05 25.63
C TYR A 36 3.63 -34.86 26.89
N ARG A 37 3.86 -34.19 28.03
CA ARG A 37 4.37 -34.82 29.24
C ARG A 37 3.37 -34.93 30.39
N GLY A 38 2.15 -34.39 30.19
CA GLY A 38 1.24 -34.20 31.31
C GLY A 38 1.76 -33.13 32.28
N LEU A 39 1.00 -32.82 33.31
CA LEU A 39 1.24 -31.69 34.23
C LEU A 39 2.33 -32.00 35.31
N THR A 40 3.45 -32.58 34.95
CA THR A 40 4.62 -32.62 35.82
C THR A 40 5.48 -31.40 35.57
N LEU A 41 5.10 -30.30 36.20
CA LEU A 41 5.75 -28.99 36.09
C LEU A 41 6.98 -28.92 37.02
N ASP A 42 8.05 -29.54 36.63
CA ASP A 42 9.34 -29.35 37.28
C ASP A 42 10.28 -28.51 36.41
N THR A 43 9.82 -27.27 36.05
CA THR A 43 10.54 -26.40 35.11
C THR A 43 10.64 -24.98 35.63
N ASP A 44 11.07 -24.80 36.86
CA ASP A 44 11.23 -23.46 37.48
C ASP A 44 12.11 -22.49 36.65
N ARG A 45 13.11 -22.99 35.92
CA ARG A 45 13.99 -22.14 35.08
C ARG A 45 13.33 -21.56 33.84
N GLN A 46 12.36 -22.24 33.24
CA GLN A 46 11.67 -21.71 32.04
C GLN A 46 10.65 -20.65 32.43
N TYR A 47 10.07 -20.72 33.62
CA TYR A 47 9.15 -19.71 34.15
C TYR A 47 9.84 -18.44 34.65
N ASP A 48 11.07 -18.52 35.12
CA ASP A 48 11.82 -17.35 35.57
C ASP A 48 11.95 -16.29 34.49
N HIS A 49 12.06 -16.73 33.24
CA HIS A 49 12.11 -15.79 32.12
C HIS A 49 10.82 -15.01 31.92
N LEU A 50 9.66 -15.66 32.03
CA LEU A 50 8.33 -15.04 31.95
C LEU A 50 8.04 -14.13 33.13
N ARG A 51 8.48 -14.52 34.33
CA ARG A 51 8.40 -13.70 35.54
C ARG A 51 9.15 -12.39 35.42
N ILE A 52 10.38 -12.44 34.89
CA ILE A 52 11.22 -11.26 34.72
C ILE A 52 10.64 -10.33 33.63
N LEU A 53 10.05 -10.88 32.58
CA LEU A 53 9.57 -10.12 31.42
C LEU A 53 8.23 -9.45 31.65
N PHE A 54 7.28 -10.12 32.31
CA PHE A 54 5.91 -9.64 32.51
C PHE A 54 5.55 -9.37 33.95
N GLY A 55 6.48 -9.69 34.88
CA GLY A 55 6.19 -9.61 36.29
C GLY A 55 5.17 -10.66 36.77
N PHE A 56 4.93 -11.74 35.97
CA PHE A 56 4.04 -12.82 36.36
C PHE A 56 4.59 -13.61 37.52
N ASN A 57 3.72 -13.97 38.44
CA ASN A 57 4.08 -14.98 39.43
C ASN A 57 3.93 -16.41 38.85
N LYS A 58 4.33 -17.41 39.58
CA LYS A 58 4.28 -18.82 39.13
C LYS A 58 2.85 -19.25 38.79
N VAL A 59 1.88 -18.86 39.56
CA VAL A 59 0.47 -19.23 39.38
C VAL A 59 -0.10 -18.62 38.10
N GLU A 60 0.19 -17.37 37.83
CA GLU A 60 -0.22 -16.64 36.62
C GLU A 60 0.38 -17.31 35.38
N SER A 61 1.66 -17.64 35.42
CA SER A 61 2.35 -18.32 34.30
C SER A 61 1.78 -19.71 34.06
N ASP A 62 1.49 -20.47 35.12
CA ASP A 62 0.92 -21.82 35.05
C ASP A 62 -0.51 -21.77 34.45
N ILE A 63 -1.34 -20.81 34.86
CA ILE A 63 -2.69 -20.65 34.32
C ILE A 63 -2.65 -20.27 32.84
N LEU A 64 -1.80 -19.33 32.44
CA LEU A 64 -1.64 -18.95 31.02
C LEU A 64 -1.12 -20.10 30.17
N ALA A 65 -0.15 -20.86 30.65
CA ALA A 65 0.37 -22.01 29.94
C ALA A 65 -0.70 -23.09 29.73
N LEU A 66 -1.52 -23.35 30.76
CA LEU A 66 -2.66 -24.28 30.66
C LEU A 66 -3.70 -23.79 29.63
N LEU A 67 -4.05 -22.49 29.64
CA LEU A 67 -4.99 -21.91 28.69
C LEU A 67 -4.48 -22.01 27.25
N LEU A 68 -3.19 -21.80 27.03
CA LEU A 68 -2.58 -21.92 25.70
C LEU A 68 -2.45 -23.37 25.23
N ALA A 69 -2.24 -24.29 26.16
CA ALA A 69 -2.14 -25.74 25.86
C ALA A 69 -3.50 -26.34 25.51
N ARG A 70 -4.58 -25.81 26.07
CA ARG A 70 -5.95 -26.27 25.78
C ARG A 70 -6.50 -25.49 24.60
N ARG A 71 -7.19 -26.19 23.70
CA ARG A 71 -7.97 -25.53 22.63
C ARG A 71 -9.24 -24.89 23.18
N VAL A 72 -9.77 -25.42 24.28
CA VAL A 72 -10.99 -24.99 24.97
C VAL A 72 -10.62 -24.26 26.26
N GLY A 73 -11.26 -23.14 26.58
CA GLY A 73 -11.05 -22.40 27.81
C GLY A 73 -11.52 -23.12 29.07
N PHE A 74 -11.50 -22.43 30.18
CA PHE A 74 -12.04 -22.94 31.45
C PHE A 74 -13.43 -22.39 31.67
N SER A 75 -14.44 -23.24 31.81
CA SER A 75 -15.81 -22.87 32.11
C SER A 75 -15.99 -22.31 33.54
N ASP A 76 -15.06 -22.63 34.45
CA ASP A 76 -15.06 -22.16 35.82
C ASP A 76 -13.64 -21.73 36.23
N ARG A 77 -13.52 -20.60 36.93
CA ARG A 77 -12.25 -20.08 37.48
C ARG A 77 -11.55 -21.04 38.44
N LYS A 78 -12.28 -22.02 39.01
CA LYS A 78 -11.74 -23.06 39.88
C LYS A 78 -11.13 -24.24 39.10
N GLN A 79 -11.42 -24.41 37.83
CA GLN A 79 -10.91 -25.54 37.06
C GLN A 79 -9.38 -25.64 37.01
N PRO A 80 -8.58 -24.56 36.92
CA PRO A 80 -7.14 -24.67 36.96
C PRO A 80 -6.59 -25.35 38.19
N CYS A 81 -7.22 -25.17 39.38
CA CYS A 81 -6.81 -25.86 40.60
C CYS A 81 -6.92 -27.38 40.52
N ARG A 82 -7.72 -27.96 39.61
CA ARG A 82 -7.80 -29.39 39.37
C ARG A 82 -6.59 -29.91 38.61
N PHE A 83 -5.95 -29.09 37.80
CA PHE A 83 -4.78 -29.41 36.99
C PHE A 83 -3.47 -28.96 37.66
N LEU A 84 -3.55 -28.05 38.61
CA LEU A 84 -2.44 -27.47 39.37
C LEU A 84 -2.70 -27.72 40.86
N PRO A 85 -2.52 -28.96 41.37
CA PRO A 85 -2.90 -29.33 42.74
C PRO A 85 -2.11 -28.57 43.81
N SER A 86 -0.98 -27.94 43.45
CA SER A 86 -0.20 -27.08 44.36
C SER A 86 -0.70 -25.65 44.46
N VAL A 87 -1.73 -25.28 43.67
CA VAL A 87 -2.27 -23.91 43.62
C VAL A 87 -3.56 -23.85 44.44
N SER A 88 -3.60 -22.97 45.46
CA SER A 88 -4.81 -22.72 46.22
C SER A 88 -5.84 -21.93 45.39
N TRP A 89 -7.12 -22.08 45.75
CA TRP A 89 -8.17 -21.25 45.11
C TRP A 89 -7.95 -19.74 45.29
N SER A 90 -7.43 -19.33 46.45
CA SER A 90 -7.12 -17.92 46.70
C SER A 90 -6.09 -17.39 45.71
N ASP A 91 -4.98 -18.11 45.57
CA ASP A 91 -3.89 -17.74 44.67
C ASP A 91 -4.34 -17.73 43.19
N ALA A 92 -5.17 -18.74 42.81
CA ALA A 92 -5.75 -18.78 41.47
C ALA A 92 -6.70 -17.61 41.20
N SER A 93 -7.53 -17.20 42.17
CA SER A 93 -8.45 -16.06 42.05
C SER A 93 -7.71 -14.75 41.88
N ASP A 94 -6.65 -14.53 42.64
CA ASP A 94 -5.82 -13.33 42.53
C ASP A 94 -5.07 -13.29 41.17
N ALA A 95 -4.56 -14.43 40.73
CA ALA A 95 -3.94 -14.56 39.41
C ALA A 95 -4.93 -14.25 38.27
N TRP A 96 -6.15 -14.79 38.33
CA TRP A 96 -7.20 -14.49 37.35
C TRP A 96 -7.51 -12.99 37.29
N ASN A 97 -7.70 -12.34 38.42
CA ASN A 97 -8.00 -10.93 38.46
C ASN A 97 -6.88 -10.09 37.82
N ARG A 98 -5.63 -10.42 38.08
CA ARG A 98 -4.49 -9.73 37.44
C ARG A 98 -4.44 -9.99 35.95
N LEU A 99 -4.55 -11.24 35.49
CA LEU A 99 -4.50 -11.61 34.07
C LEU A 99 -5.64 -10.97 33.27
N ILE A 100 -6.81 -10.77 33.88
CA ILE A 100 -7.94 -10.04 33.26
C ILE A 100 -7.64 -8.55 33.20
N LEU A 101 -7.18 -7.94 34.31
CA LEU A 101 -6.85 -6.52 34.37
C LEU A 101 -5.74 -6.15 33.40
N ASP A 102 -4.72 -6.99 33.29
CA ASP A 102 -3.60 -6.80 32.38
C ASP A 102 -3.94 -7.17 30.92
N GLY A 103 -5.16 -7.65 30.66
CA GLY A 103 -5.67 -7.89 29.30
C GLY A 103 -5.15 -9.17 28.62
N PHE A 104 -4.60 -10.13 29.35
CA PHE A 104 -4.16 -11.42 28.79
C PHE A 104 -5.27 -12.45 28.66
N VAL A 105 -6.30 -12.35 29.48
CA VAL A 105 -7.44 -13.27 29.55
C VAL A 105 -8.74 -12.50 29.51
N SER A 106 -9.78 -13.08 28.92
CA SER A 106 -11.15 -12.55 28.92
C SER A 106 -12.18 -13.65 29.14
N GLU A 107 -13.33 -13.29 29.68
CA GLU A 107 -14.50 -14.18 29.70
C GLU A 107 -15.18 -14.10 28.34
N ARG A 108 -15.26 -15.24 27.64
CA ARG A 108 -15.85 -15.36 26.31
C ARG A 108 -16.60 -16.67 26.16
N CYS A 109 -17.50 -16.69 25.18
CA CYS A 109 -18.06 -17.92 24.66
C CYS A 109 -17.02 -18.57 23.73
N ASP A 110 -16.77 -19.87 23.90
CA ASP A 110 -15.92 -20.63 22.98
C ASP A 110 -16.67 -20.82 21.66
N PRO A 111 -16.19 -20.35 20.52
CA PRO A 111 -16.89 -20.48 19.27
C PRO A 111 -17.03 -21.95 18.81
N ASP A 112 -16.09 -22.82 19.20
CA ASP A 112 -16.13 -24.24 18.79
C ASP A 112 -17.08 -25.09 19.64
N THR A 113 -17.25 -24.74 20.92
CA THR A 113 -18.04 -25.55 21.89
C THR A 113 -19.30 -24.86 22.37
N GLY A 114 -19.45 -23.56 22.14
CA GLY A 114 -20.53 -22.73 22.68
C GLY A 114 -20.46 -22.52 24.21
N GLU A 115 -19.42 -23.01 24.88
CA GLU A 115 -19.28 -22.88 26.33
C GLU A 115 -18.70 -21.49 26.69
N PHE A 116 -19.33 -20.86 27.70
CA PHE A 116 -18.84 -19.60 28.24
C PHE A 116 -17.77 -19.84 29.30
N GLY A 117 -16.61 -19.20 29.16
CA GLY A 117 -15.52 -19.42 30.09
C GLY A 117 -14.35 -18.44 29.97
N MET A 118 -13.31 -18.73 30.75
CA MET A 118 -12.07 -17.95 30.79
C MET A 118 -11.14 -18.41 29.70
N MET A 119 -10.81 -17.51 28.76
CA MET A 119 -9.96 -17.79 27.59
C MET A 119 -8.85 -16.78 27.44
N PRO A 120 -7.69 -17.20 26.87
CA PRO A 120 -6.69 -16.24 26.45
C PRO A 120 -7.26 -15.35 25.36
N ARG A 121 -6.98 -14.04 25.41
CA ARG A 121 -7.41 -13.13 24.34
C ARG A 121 -6.87 -13.58 22.98
N PRO A 122 -7.64 -13.46 21.91
CA PRO A 122 -7.20 -13.83 20.55
C PRO A 122 -5.87 -13.17 20.17
N ALA A 123 -5.67 -11.89 20.51
CA ALA A 123 -4.41 -11.21 20.28
C ALA A 123 -3.22 -11.83 21.02
N PHE A 124 -3.43 -12.34 22.23
CA PHE A 124 -2.38 -13.03 22.97
C PHE A 124 -2.04 -14.40 22.33
N ARG A 125 -3.06 -15.16 21.90
CA ARG A 125 -2.84 -16.41 21.15
C ARG A 125 -2.04 -16.16 19.88
N LEU A 126 -2.45 -15.15 19.10
CA LEU A 126 -1.78 -14.80 17.85
C LEU A 126 -0.34 -14.31 18.11
N ALA A 127 -0.10 -13.51 19.14
CA ALA A 127 1.23 -13.05 19.51
C ALA A 127 2.18 -14.23 19.80
N VAL A 128 1.69 -15.26 20.48
CA VAL A 128 2.46 -16.48 20.76
C VAL A 128 2.69 -17.31 19.49
N GLN A 129 1.72 -17.38 18.58
CA GLN A 129 1.85 -18.13 17.31
C GLN A 129 2.84 -17.47 16.37
N GLU A 130 2.71 -16.16 16.17
CA GLU A 130 3.49 -15.38 15.22
C GLU A 130 4.83 -14.87 15.77
N ASP A 131 5.13 -15.13 17.03
CA ASP A 131 6.33 -14.65 17.74
C ASP A 131 6.50 -13.12 17.60
N CYS A 132 5.43 -12.39 17.89
CA CYS A 132 5.40 -10.94 17.73
C CYS A 132 4.87 -10.23 18.99
N PRO A 133 5.12 -8.93 19.18
CA PRO A 133 4.55 -8.14 20.27
C PRO A 133 3.01 -8.18 20.28
N LEU A 134 2.40 -8.11 21.47
CA LEU A 134 0.95 -8.16 21.66
C LEU A 134 0.22 -7.04 20.90
N SER A 135 0.78 -5.83 20.88
CA SER A 135 0.25 -4.69 20.13
C SER A 135 0.20 -4.97 18.61
N ARG A 136 1.22 -5.63 18.08
CA ARG A 136 1.25 -6.04 16.67
C ARG A 136 0.24 -7.16 16.38
N ALA A 137 0.13 -8.13 17.28
CA ALA A 137 -0.87 -9.20 17.15
C ALA A 137 -2.30 -8.65 17.20
N ALA A 138 -2.57 -7.70 18.10
CA ALA A 138 -3.86 -7.02 18.17
C ALA A 138 -4.17 -6.25 16.88
N ALA A 139 -3.19 -5.53 16.33
CA ALA A 139 -3.38 -4.81 15.07
C ALA A 139 -3.68 -5.77 13.91
N ILE A 140 -2.93 -6.87 13.76
CA ILE A 140 -3.15 -7.88 12.72
C ILE A 140 -4.55 -8.52 12.87
N LEU A 141 -4.97 -8.81 14.09
CA LEU A 141 -6.27 -9.42 14.34
C LEU A 141 -7.42 -8.49 13.95
N VAL A 142 -7.36 -7.23 14.40
CA VAL A 142 -8.38 -6.22 14.07
C VAL A 142 -8.45 -5.98 12.57
N GLU A 143 -7.32 -5.92 11.89
CA GLU A 143 -7.27 -5.80 10.44
C GLU A 143 -8.00 -6.97 9.77
N LYS A 144 -7.71 -8.21 10.15
CA LYS A 144 -8.35 -9.42 9.60
C LYS A 144 -9.85 -9.46 9.89
N GLU A 145 -10.26 -9.28 11.15
CA GLU A 145 -11.68 -9.35 11.55
C GLU A 145 -12.48 -8.20 10.93
N PHE A 146 -11.93 -6.99 10.89
CA PHE A 146 -12.60 -5.84 10.28
C PHE A 146 -12.79 -6.04 8.78
N ILE A 147 -11.74 -6.45 8.06
CA ILE A 147 -11.81 -6.69 6.60
C ILE A 147 -12.80 -7.83 6.29
N ALA A 148 -12.75 -8.92 7.06
CA ALA A 148 -13.71 -10.01 6.90
C ALA A 148 -15.15 -9.51 7.15
N GLY A 149 -15.37 -8.77 8.23
CA GLY A 149 -16.69 -8.24 8.59
C GLY A 149 -17.27 -7.30 7.54
N ILE A 150 -16.48 -6.35 6.98
CA ILE A 150 -17.00 -5.43 5.95
C ILE A 150 -17.26 -6.11 4.61
N LYS A 151 -16.52 -7.17 4.26
CA LYS A 151 -16.78 -8.00 3.07
C LYS A 151 -18.03 -8.86 3.26
N GLU A 152 -18.19 -9.52 4.42
CA GLU A 152 -19.34 -10.35 4.70
C GLU A 152 -20.64 -9.50 4.79
N LEU A 153 -20.54 -8.27 5.29
CA LEU A 153 -21.68 -7.33 5.29
C LEU A 153 -22.23 -7.09 3.88
N LEU A 154 -21.36 -6.98 2.87
CA LEU A 154 -21.82 -6.88 1.47
C LEU A 154 -22.46 -8.15 0.95
N ARG A 155 -21.95 -9.33 1.35
CA ARG A 155 -22.43 -10.64 0.87
C ARG A 155 -23.74 -11.04 1.52
N GLU A 156 -23.91 -10.80 2.82
CA GLU A 156 -25.14 -11.11 3.56
C GLU A 156 -26.34 -10.39 2.95
N GLU A 157 -26.20 -9.09 2.71
CA GLU A 157 -27.24 -8.27 2.09
C GLU A 157 -27.56 -8.69 0.64
N SER A 158 -26.64 -9.36 -0.04
CA SER A 158 -26.87 -9.90 -1.40
C SER A 158 -27.64 -11.22 -1.38
N ARG A 159 -27.57 -12.01 -0.30
CA ARG A 159 -28.29 -13.29 -0.17
C ARG A 159 -29.75 -13.11 0.25
N GLU A 160 -30.09 -12.11 1.09
CA GLU A 160 -31.45 -11.88 1.55
C GLU A 160 -32.47 -11.62 0.40
N GLU A 161 -32.04 -11.14 -0.79
CA GLU A 161 -32.95 -10.92 -1.94
C GLU A 161 -33.18 -12.16 -2.80
N ASP A 162 -32.26 -13.11 -2.84
CA ASP A 162 -32.41 -14.34 -3.62
C ASP A 162 -33.37 -15.32 -2.94
N ASP A 163 -33.55 -15.24 -1.62
CA ASP A 163 -34.48 -16.07 -0.85
C ASP A 163 -35.93 -15.52 -0.85
N GLU A 164 -36.18 -14.25 -1.21
CA GLU A 164 -37.51 -13.65 -1.23
C GLU A 164 -38.28 -13.80 -2.55
N LEU A 165 -37.70 -14.36 -3.61
CA LEU A 165 -38.40 -14.66 -4.85
C LEU A 165 -39.09 -16.03 -4.76
N PRO A 166 -40.41 -16.10 -4.59
CA PRO A 166 -41.14 -17.37 -4.70
C PRO A 166 -40.98 -17.86 -6.14
N HIS A 167 -40.30 -18.99 -6.33
CA HIS A 167 -40.31 -19.70 -7.60
C HIS A 167 -41.77 -20.00 -7.99
N PRO A 168 -42.25 -19.53 -9.14
CA PRO A 168 -43.56 -19.93 -9.59
C PRO A 168 -43.57 -21.44 -9.81
N PRO A 169 -44.55 -22.18 -9.27
CA PRO A 169 -44.61 -23.61 -9.46
C PRO A 169 -44.96 -23.93 -10.91
N GLY A 170 -44.03 -24.62 -11.57
CA GLY A 170 -44.31 -25.43 -12.76
C GLY A 170 -44.40 -24.68 -14.09
N LEU A 171 -43.33 -24.69 -14.83
CA LEU A 171 -43.27 -24.94 -16.28
C LEU A 171 -41.81 -25.19 -16.66
N TRP A 172 -41.53 -26.39 -17.12
CA TRP A 172 -40.25 -26.92 -17.66
C TRP A 172 -39.69 -28.11 -16.85
N ASP A 173 -40.50 -29.13 -16.64
CA ASP A 173 -39.97 -30.50 -16.65
C ASP A 173 -39.85 -30.92 -18.13
N ASP A 174 -38.75 -31.59 -18.43
CA ASP A 174 -38.32 -32.14 -19.70
C ASP A 174 -37.52 -31.22 -20.64
N VAL A 175 -36.19 -31.21 -20.46
CA VAL A 175 -35.23 -31.54 -21.53
C VAL A 175 -33.92 -31.99 -20.90
N ASP A 176 -33.62 -33.29 -21.04
CA ASP A 176 -32.27 -33.85 -20.93
C ASP A 176 -31.26 -33.04 -21.75
N ASN A 177 -30.20 -32.57 -21.10
CA ASN A 177 -28.89 -32.59 -21.78
C ASN A 177 -27.75 -32.56 -20.79
N LYS A 178 -27.01 -33.66 -20.79
CA LYS A 178 -25.69 -33.80 -20.21
C LYS A 178 -24.72 -32.83 -20.87
N VAL A 179 -24.18 -31.93 -20.09
CA VAL A 179 -22.82 -31.43 -20.33
C VAL A 179 -22.11 -31.39 -18.97
N HIS A 180 -21.26 -32.37 -18.76
CA HIS A 180 -20.20 -32.31 -17.77
C HIS A 180 -19.21 -31.24 -18.23
N SER A 181 -19.07 -30.18 -17.49
CA SER A 181 -17.85 -29.38 -17.48
C SER A 181 -17.45 -29.18 -16.03
N VAL A 182 -16.33 -29.70 -15.78
CA VAL A 182 -15.50 -29.80 -14.62
C VAL A 182 -15.21 -28.42 -14.06
N ASP A 183 -15.70 -28.14 -12.85
CA ASP A 183 -15.21 -27.05 -12.00
C ASP A 183 -14.45 -27.66 -10.80
N GLU A 184 -13.34 -28.37 -11.12
CA GLU A 184 -12.40 -28.87 -10.10
C GLU A 184 -11.51 -27.75 -9.50
N ASP A 185 -11.52 -26.55 -10.08
CA ASP A 185 -10.66 -25.45 -9.61
C ASP A 185 -11.26 -24.62 -8.47
N GLU A 186 -12.59 -24.59 -8.29
CA GLU A 186 -13.22 -23.84 -7.19
C GLU A 186 -13.11 -24.55 -5.83
N GLU A 187 -13.10 -25.89 -5.80
CA GLU A 187 -12.92 -26.62 -4.54
C GLU A 187 -11.47 -26.55 -4.00
N ALA A 188 -10.48 -26.35 -4.87
CA ALA A 188 -9.09 -26.21 -4.48
C ALA A 188 -8.79 -24.81 -3.87
N GLU A 189 -9.46 -23.76 -4.31
CA GLU A 189 -9.34 -22.42 -3.70
C GLU A 189 -10.07 -22.32 -2.35
N GLN A 190 -11.17 -23.03 -2.16
CA GLN A 190 -11.87 -23.10 -0.86
C GLN A 190 -11.09 -23.90 0.18
N ALA A 191 -10.32 -24.91 -0.22
CA ALA A 191 -9.47 -25.67 0.69
C ALA A 191 -8.18 -24.92 1.11
N ALA A 192 -7.70 -23.97 0.29
CA ALA A 192 -6.53 -23.15 0.60
C ALA A 192 -6.88 -21.92 1.46
N SER A 193 -8.15 -21.53 1.53
CA SER A 193 -8.66 -20.39 2.31
C SER A 193 -9.14 -20.75 3.70
N GLY A 194 -8.81 -21.93 4.21
CA GLY A 194 -9.13 -22.36 5.58
C GLY A 194 -8.59 -21.35 6.58
N SER A 195 -9.41 -20.37 6.94
CA SER A 195 -9.15 -19.48 8.06
C SER A 195 -8.94 -20.35 9.29
N PRO A 196 -7.82 -20.20 10.03
CA PRO A 196 -7.61 -20.94 11.27
C PRO A 196 -8.58 -20.53 12.39
N PHE A 197 -9.53 -19.65 12.09
CA PHE A 197 -10.55 -19.19 13.01
C PHE A 197 -11.92 -19.70 12.54
N PRO A 198 -12.76 -20.20 13.47
CA PRO A 198 -14.12 -20.63 13.16
C PRO A 198 -14.92 -19.47 12.57
N THR A 199 -15.80 -19.76 11.64
CA THR A 199 -16.78 -18.81 11.10
C THR A 199 -17.64 -18.29 12.26
N ASP A 200 -17.61 -16.98 12.46
CA ASP A 200 -18.38 -16.33 13.52
C ASP A 200 -19.83 -16.18 13.05
N ASP A 201 -20.75 -16.94 13.64
CA ASP A 201 -22.18 -16.89 13.30
C ASP A 201 -22.88 -15.59 13.73
N ARG A 202 -22.15 -14.63 14.30
CA ARG A 202 -22.70 -13.33 14.68
C ARG A 202 -22.95 -12.46 13.43
N PRO A 203 -24.00 -11.61 13.44
CA PRO A 203 -24.21 -10.65 12.36
C PRO A 203 -22.96 -9.79 12.08
N PRO A 204 -22.60 -9.53 10.80
CA PRO A 204 -21.36 -8.81 10.45
C PRO A 204 -21.19 -7.48 11.17
N MET A 205 -22.26 -6.71 11.34
CA MET A 205 -22.21 -5.46 12.12
C MET A 205 -21.78 -5.64 13.57
N GLN A 206 -22.21 -6.73 14.20
CA GLN A 206 -21.84 -7.04 15.57
C GLN A 206 -20.37 -7.46 15.67
N VAL A 207 -19.87 -8.22 14.69
CA VAL A 207 -18.45 -8.60 14.60
C VAL A 207 -17.58 -7.35 14.46
N ILE A 208 -17.91 -6.45 13.52
CA ILE A 208 -17.20 -5.20 13.28
C ILE A 208 -17.15 -4.34 14.56
N GLU A 209 -18.30 -4.04 15.14
CA GLU A 209 -18.37 -3.15 16.32
C GLU A 209 -17.71 -3.77 17.55
N SER A 210 -17.82 -5.10 17.73
CA SER A 210 -17.13 -5.80 18.83
C SER A 210 -15.61 -5.73 18.68
N CYS A 211 -15.09 -6.03 17.50
CA CYS A 211 -13.67 -6.00 17.19
C CYS A 211 -13.10 -4.57 17.39
N LEU A 212 -13.77 -3.55 16.85
CA LEU A 212 -13.35 -2.15 17.01
C LEU A 212 -13.40 -1.67 18.47
N SER A 213 -14.34 -2.19 19.26
CA SER A 213 -14.49 -1.85 20.68
C SER A 213 -13.44 -2.54 21.53
N GLU A 214 -13.20 -3.83 21.29
CA GLU A 214 -12.26 -4.63 22.07
C GLU A 214 -10.81 -4.16 21.90
N TYR A 215 -10.46 -3.72 20.69
CA TYR A 215 -9.10 -3.30 20.34
C TYR A 215 -9.04 -1.80 19.97
N ALA A 216 -9.75 -0.96 20.74
CA ALA A 216 -9.91 0.47 20.45
C ALA A 216 -8.60 1.27 20.36
N ASP A 217 -7.51 0.78 20.99
CA ASP A 217 -6.19 1.42 20.97
C ASP A 217 -5.36 1.11 19.72
N THR A 218 -5.85 0.22 18.84
CA THR A 218 -5.14 -0.06 17.59
C THR A 218 -5.32 1.08 16.58
N PRO A 219 -4.34 1.30 15.68
CA PRO A 219 -4.41 2.40 14.71
C PRO A 219 -5.66 2.33 13.82
N LEU A 220 -6.04 1.13 13.34
CA LEU A 220 -7.24 0.94 12.52
C LEU A 220 -8.51 1.27 13.30
N ALA A 221 -8.71 0.64 14.47
CA ALA A 221 -9.91 0.87 15.28
C ALA A 221 -10.05 2.34 15.70
N SER A 222 -8.97 2.98 16.09
CA SER A 222 -8.92 4.42 16.42
C SER A 222 -9.33 5.28 15.22
N SER A 223 -8.82 4.97 14.02
CA SER A 223 -9.13 5.69 12.78
C SER A 223 -10.60 5.52 12.39
N VAL A 224 -11.11 4.27 12.39
CA VAL A 224 -12.53 3.99 12.09
C VAL A 224 -13.45 4.68 13.10
N LYS A 225 -13.13 4.63 14.39
CA LYS A 225 -13.90 5.29 15.45
C LYS A 225 -13.92 6.82 15.29
N ALA A 226 -12.82 7.42 14.85
CA ALA A 226 -12.76 8.84 14.55
C ALA A 226 -13.66 9.22 13.35
N LEU A 227 -13.71 8.39 12.31
CA LEU A 227 -14.55 8.60 11.13
C LEU A 227 -16.05 8.42 11.43
N THR A 228 -16.38 7.43 12.26
CA THR A 228 -17.78 7.08 12.58
C THR A 228 -18.36 7.89 13.73
N ARG A 229 -17.59 8.81 14.30
CA ARG A 229 -18.03 9.66 15.42
C ARG A 229 -19.25 10.50 15.04
N GLY A 230 -20.34 10.32 15.80
CA GLY A 230 -21.60 11.04 15.57
C GLY A 230 -22.38 10.57 14.34
N LEU A 231 -22.11 9.36 13.84
CA LEU A 231 -22.95 8.64 12.90
C LEU A 231 -23.89 7.73 13.67
N ASP A 232 -25.14 7.63 13.21
CA ASP A 232 -26.09 6.62 13.66
C ASP A 232 -25.73 5.22 13.12
N MET A 233 -26.45 4.21 13.54
CA MET A 233 -26.17 2.81 13.15
C MET A 233 -26.33 2.59 11.64
N ASN A 234 -27.31 3.22 11.00
CA ASN A 234 -27.56 3.07 9.57
C ASN A 234 -26.45 3.70 8.73
N ALA A 235 -26.02 4.91 9.11
CA ALA A 235 -24.91 5.58 8.44
C ALA A 235 -23.56 4.84 8.64
N ARG A 236 -23.34 4.21 9.80
CA ARG A 236 -22.16 3.36 10.03
C ARG A 236 -22.23 2.11 9.15
N ARG A 237 -23.36 1.41 9.12
CA ARG A 237 -23.57 0.22 8.29
C ARG A 237 -23.32 0.54 6.82
N LEU A 238 -23.87 1.64 6.31
CA LEU A 238 -23.64 2.08 4.94
C LEU A 238 -22.17 2.39 4.68
N LEU A 239 -21.49 3.12 5.59
CA LEU A 239 -20.07 3.43 5.45
C LEU A 239 -19.21 2.15 5.43
N TYR A 240 -19.51 1.17 6.29
CA TYR A 240 -18.81 -0.11 6.31
C TYR A 240 -19.06 -0.92 5.03
N GLY A 241 -20.29 -0.93 4.51
CA GLY A 241 -20.59 -1.53 3.21
C GLY A 241 -19.80 -0.87 2.08
N MET A 242 -19.72 0.47 2.06
CA MET A 242 -18.94 1.22 1.08
C MET A 242 -17.41 0.97 1.22
N MET A 243 -16.92 0.78 2.43
CA MET A 243 -15.54 0.36 2.68
C MET A 243 -15.29 -1.05 2.16
N GLY A 244 -16.22 -1.98 2.35
CA GLY A 244 -16.16 -3.33 1.78
C GLY A 244 -16.13 -3.28 0.25
N TRP A 245 -17.03 -2.51 -0.37
CA TRP A 245 -17.01 -2.28 -1.83
C TRP A 245 -15.65 -1.76 -2.31
N PHE A 246 -15.08 -0.78 -1.61
CA PHE A 246 -13.78 -0.23 -1.94
C PHE A 246 -12.66 -1.27 -1.88
N VAL A 247 -12.68 -2.17 -0.90
CA VAL A 247 -11.67 -3.25 -0.78
C VAL A 247 -11.79 -4.23 -1.96
N GLU A 248 -13.00 -4.54 -2.41
CA GLU A 248 -13.23 -5.48 -3.52
C GLU A 248 -13.05 -4.84 -4.90
N ASN A 249 -13.44 -3.58 -5.06
CA ASN A 249 -13.49 -2.89 -6.35
C ASN A 249 -12.52 -1.73 -6.49
N PHE A 250 -11.73 -1.44 -5.48
CA PHE A 250 -10.72 -0.39 -5.34
C PHE A 250 -11.17 0.96 -5.90
N THR A 251 -10.72 1.36 -7.10
CA THR A 251 -10.98 2.68 -7.66
C THR A 251 -12.33 2.81 -8.38
N ARG A 252 -13.13 1.75 -8.43
CA ARG A 252 -14.45 1.81 -9.07
C ARG A 252 -15.41 2.66 -8.23
N THR A 253 -16.30 3.36 -8.92
CA THR A 253 -17.43 4.06 -8.31
C THR A 253 -18.50 3.06 -7.89
N PHE A 254 -19.35 3.47 -6.96
CA PHE A 254 -20.55 2.74 -6.62
C PHE A 254 -21.80 3.59 -6.88
N GLN A 255 -22.88 2.90 -7.13
CA GLN A 255 -24.25 3.43 -7.29
C GLN A 255 -25.16 2.73 -6.29
N ARG A 256 -26.39 3.20 -6.21
CA ARG A 256 -27.38 2.56 -5.35
C ARG A 256 -27.62 1.08 -5.73
N SER A 257 -27.62 0.76 -7.01
CA SER A 257 -27.81 -0.60 -7.55
C SER A 257 -26.76 -1.60 -7.10
N ASP A 258 -25.61 -1.14 -6.62
CA ASP A 258 -24.52 -1.99 -6.15
C ASP A 258 -24.73 -2.47 -4.70
N PHE A 259 -25.74 -1.95 -4.02
CA PHE A 259 -26.12 -2.31 -2.66
C PHE A 259 -27.52 -2.90 -2.63
N LYS A 260 -27.71 -3.95 -1.85
CA LYS A 260 -28.97 -4.67 -1.71
C LYS A 260 -29.48 -4.61 -0.27
N GLY A 261 -30.70 -5.11 -0.03
CA GLY A 261 -31.27 -5.28 1.29
C GLY A 261 -31.26 -4.00 2.15
N LYS A 262 -30.80 -4.12 3.37
CA LYS A 262 -30.73 -3.00 4.34
C LYS A 262 -29.75 -1.91 3.88
N LEU A 263 -28.62 -2.26 3.22
CA LEU A 263 -27.67 -1.27 2.68
C LEU A 263 -28.33 -0.39 1.61
N ALA A 264 -29.16 -0.93 0.74
CA ALA A 264 -29.91 -0.15 -0.26
C ALA A 264 -30.92 0.83 0.38
N ASN A 265 -31.49 0.46 1.52
CA ASN A 265 -32.37 1.33 2.31
C ASN A 265 -31.57 2.42 3.02
N ASP A 266 -30.48 2.05 3.66
CA ASP A 266 -29.57 3.00 4.33
C ASP A 266 -28.97 4.00 3.35
N TYR A 267 -28.72 3.58 2.08
CA TYR A 267 -28.21 4.44 1.03
C TYR A 267 -29.11 5.68 0.82
N LYS A 268 -30.45 5.50 0.82
CA LYS A 268 -31.39 6.63 0.63
C LYS A 268 -31.35 7.63 1.77
N THR A 269 -31.22 7.13 3.00
CA THR A 269 -31.37 7.94 4.22
C THR A 269 -30.04 8.51 4.71
N SER A 270 -28.94 7.76 4.59
CA SER A 270 -27.66 8.06 5.21
C SER A 270 -26.61 8.61 4.25
N LEU A 271 -26.76 8.41 2.92
CA LEU A 271 -25.80 8.95 1.95
C LEU A 271 -25.63 10.48 2.05
N PRO A 272 -26.71 11.29 2.19
CA PRO A 272 -26.57 12.73 2.35
C PRO A 272 -25.72 13.12 3.57
N ILE A 273 -25.83 12.37 4.67
CA ILE A 273 -25.05 12.58 5.90
C ILE A 273 -23.57 12.29 5.65
N LEU A 274 -23.26 11.21 4.92
CA LEU A 274 -21.88 10.84 4.59
C LEU A 274 -21.23 11.83 3.63
N LEU A 275 -22.00 12.39 2.68
CA LEU A 275 -21.57 13.46 1.77
C LEU A 275 -21.28 14.76 2.53
N GLU A 276 -22.19 15.19 3.40
CA GLU A 276 -22.01 16.40 4.23
C GLU A 276 -20.77 16.31 5.12
N LYS A 277 -20.50 15.13 5.69
CA LYS A 277 -19.30 14.88 6.51
C LYS A 277 -18.02 14.68 5.67
N GLY A 278 -18.11 14.69 4.35
CA GLY A 278 -16.97 14.47 3.45
C GLY A 278 -16.37 13.07 3.56
N LEU A 279 -17.16 12.07 3.97
CA LEU A 279 -16.74 10.67 4.03
C LEU A 279 -16.93 9.97 2.67
N VAL A 280 -17.85 10.47 1.87
CA VAL A 280 -18.15 10.03 0.51
C VAL A 280 -18.05 11.25 -0.41
N VAL A 281 -17.66 11.04 -1.66
CA VAL A 281 -17.54 12.08 -2.68
C VAL A 281 -18.29 11.68 -3.93
N SER A 282 -18.96 12.65 -4.57
CA SER A 282 -19.59 12.47 -5.87
C SER A 282 -18.52 12.41 -6.96
N VAL A 283 -18.69 11.53 -7.91
CA VAL A 283 -17.78 11.34 -9.05
C VAL A 283 -18.56 11.56 -10.33
N TYR A 284 -18.13 12.52 -11.14
CA TYR A 284 -18.71 12.73 -12.47
C TYR A 284 -18.04 11.77 -13.46
N ILE A 285 -18.81 10.88 -14.04
CA ILE A 285 -18.36 10.03 -15.14
C ILE A 285 -18.69 10.73 -16.45
N TRP A 286 -17.70 10.84 -17.32
CA TRP A 286 -17.89 11.31 -18.69
C TRP A 286 -17.96 10.08 -19.59
N ASP A 287 -19.09 9.85 -20.24
CA ASP A 287 -19.23 8.82 -21.25
C ASP A 287 -19.36 9.48 -22.62
N GLU A 288 -18.52 9.08 -23.58
CA GLU A 288 -18.51 9.47 -25.00
C GLU A 288 -18.79 10.96 -25.29
N GLY A 289 -18.22 11.88 -24.47
CA GLY A 289 -18.33 13.32 -24.70
C GLY A 289 -19.63 13.97 -24.23
N GLN A 290 -20.56 13.22 -23.65
CA GLN A 290 -21.75 13.76 -23.01
C GLN A 290 -21.61 13.74 -21.49
N LYS A 291 -21.85 14.91 -20.86
CA LYS A 291 -22.00 14.99 -19.42
C LYS A 291 -23.27 14.23 -19.05
N MET A 292 -23.14 13.01 -18.52
CA MET A 292 -24.28 12.35 -17.91
C MET A 292 -24.66 13.11 -16.65
N ALA A 293 -25.70 13.93 -16.75
CA ALA A 293 -26.07 14.91 -15.74
C ALA A 293 -26.60 14.27 -14.44
N ASP A 294 -26.95 12.96 -14.43
CA ASP A 294 -27.65 12.31 -13.34
C ASP A 294 -27.12 10.91 -12.94
N SER A 295 -25.88 10.55 -13.33
CA SER A 295 -25.32 9.31 -12.78
C SER A 295 -24.87 9.57 -11.36
N GLU A 296 -25.64 9.07 -10.40
CA GLU A 296 -25.32 9.05 -8.96
C GLU A 296 -24.15 8.11 -8.68
N ASN A 297 -22.94 8.51 -9.14
CA ASN A 297 -21.71 7.77 -8.92
C ASN A 297 -20.95 8.35 -7.75
N TYR A 298 -20.58 7.51 -6.81
CA TYR A 298 -19.90 7.92 -5.60
C TYR A 298 -18.66 7.06 -5.34
N ARG A 299 -17.78 7.57 -4.50
CA ARG A 299 -16.63 6.86 -3.93
C ARG A 299 -16.47 7.24 -2.46
N ILE A 300 -15.90 6.36 -1.65
CA ILE A 300 -15.41 6.79 -0.34
C ILE A 300 -14.33 7.85 -0.54
N SER A 301 -14.24 8.82 0.38
CA SER A 301 -13.20 9.85 0.27
C SER A 301 -11.81 9.27 0.52
N PRO A 302 -10.72 9.88 0.00
CA PRO A 302 -9.36 9.47 0.32
C PRO A 302 -9.06 9.42 1.83
N ARG A 303 -9.74 10.27 2.62
CA ARG A 303 -9.66 10.25 4.09
C ARG A 303 -10.18 8.94 4.67
N VAL A 304 -11.26 8.37 4.13
CA VAL A 304 -11.77 7.07 4.53
C VAL A 304 -10.84 5.96 4.05
N ALA A 305 -10.32 6.06 2.83
CA ALA A 305 -9.37 5.09 2.29
C ALA A 305 -8.06 5.00 3.12
N GLU A 306 -7.67 6.07 3.83
CA GLU A 306 -6.50 6.06 4.73
C GLU A 306 -6.60 5.05 5.88
N VAL A 307 -7.79 4.57 6.22
CA VAL A 307 -7.98 3.47 7.19
C VAL A 307 -7.22 2.21 6.77
N PHE A 308 -7.10 1.98 5.46
CA PHE A 308 -6.43 0.82 4.87
C PHE A 308 -4.94 1.06 4.59
N ARG A 309 -4.34 2.10 5.18
CA ARG A 309 -2.92 2.42 4.97
C ARG A 309 -2.01 1.28 5.44
N GLY A 310 -1.14 0.84 4.54
CA GLY A 310 -0.22 -0.28 4.81
C GLY A 310 -0.80 -1.66 4.46
N MET A 311 -2.03 -1.68 3.92
CA MET A 311 -2.71 -2.92 3.49
C MET A 311 -2.69 -3.05 1.97
N GLU A 312 -1.60 -2.69 1.31
CA GLU A 312 -1.47 -2.64 -0.16
C GLU A 312 -1.85 -3.97 -0.84
N LYS A 313 -1.64 -5.09 -0.13
CA LYS A 313 -1.95 -6.44 -0.64
C LYS A 313 -3.45 -6.69 -0.85
N LEU A 314 -4.32 -5.88 -0.25
CA LEU A 314 -5.77 -5.97 -0.44
C LEU A 314 -6.22 -5.38 -1.78
N PHE A 315 -5.36 -4.59 -2.45
CA PHE A 315 -5.75 -3.78 -3.60
C PHE A 315 -5.00 -4.20 -4.86
N ASN A 316 -5.74 -4.25 -5.97
CA ASN A 316 -5.14 -4.49 -7.28
C ASN A 316 -4.67 -3.17 -7.90
N PHE A 317 -3.37 -2.88 -7.83
CA PHE A 317 -2.76 -1.72 -8.48
C PHE A 317 -2.61 -1.88 -10.01
N GLY A 318 -3.02 -3.02 -10.59
CA GLY A 318 -3.06 -3.22 -12.04
C GLY A 318 -3.92 -2.17 -12.77
N VAL A 319 -4.88 -1.55 -12.08
CA VAL A 319 -5.67 -0.41 -12.61
C VAL A 319 -4.78 0.75 -13.07
N LEU A 320 -3.58 0.91 -12.52
CA LEU A 320 -2.64 1.96 -12.93
C LEU A 320 -2.05 1.73 -14.33
N ALA A 321 -2.16 0.51 -14.89
CA ALA A 321 -1.66 0.19 -16.23
C ALA A 321 -2.36 0.96 -17.35
N GLU A 322 -3.57 1.47 -17.09
CA GLU A 322 -4.27 2.36 -18.04
C GLU A 322 -3.56 3.70 -18.23
N PHE A 323 -2.81 4.17 -17.23
CA PHE A 323 -2.10 5.45 -17.26
C PHE A 323 -0.62 5.32 -17.61
N GLY A 324 -0.03 4.12 -17.44
CA GLY A 324 1.40 3.93 -17.63
C GLY A 324 1.91 2.63 -17.02
N THR A 325 3.17 2.64 -16.58
CA THR A 325 3.82 1.47 -16.00
C THR A 325 4.03 1.68 -14.50
N PHE A 326 3.33 0.88 -13.69
CA PHE A 326 3.57 0.84 -12.25
C PHE A 326 4.66 -0.18 -11.95
N THR A 327 5.73 0.27 -11.32
CA THR A 327 6.85 -0.58 -10.90
C THR A 327 6.91 -0.63 -9.38
N PRO A 328 6.58 -1.77 -8.75
CA PRO A 328 6.75 -1.98 -7.33
C PRO A 328 8.21 -1.81 -6.89
N LEU A 329 8.42 -1.42 -5.64
CA LEU A 329 9.76 -1.19 -5.09
C LEU A 329 10.72 -2.36 -5.31
N GLN A 330 10.26 -3.60 -5.10
CA GLN A 330 11.07 -4.81 -5.25
C GLN A 330 11.55 -5.07 -6.69
N ASP A 331 10.85 -4.52 -7.67
CA ASP A 331 11.14 -4.73 -9.10
C ASP A 331 12.05 -3.64 -9.68
N ILE A 332 12.41 -2.63 -8.88
CA ILE A 332 13.35 -1.59 -9.30
C ILE A 332 14.78 -2.09 -9.09
N CYS A 333 15.46 -2.44 -10.19
CA CYS A 333 16.84 -2.88 -10.15
C CYS A 333 17.80 -1.76 -9.72
N PRO A 334 18.79 -2.05 -8.85
CA PRO A 334 19.82 -1.10 -8.48
C PRO A 334 20.69 -0.77 -9.69
N LYS A 335 20.98 0.51 -9.91
CA LYS A 335 21.89 0.96 -10.97
C LYS A 335 22.76 2.09 -10.45
N GLU A 336 24.06 1.97 -10.65
CA GLU A 336 25.00 3.02 -10.32
C GLU A 336 24.90 4.16 -11.34
N LEU A 337 24.86 5.40 -10.87
CA LEU A 337 24.72 6.58 -11.69
C LEU A 337 25.91 7.52 -11.46
N PHE A 338 26.45 8.05 -12.54
CA PHE A 338 27.57 8.98 -12.54
C PHE A 338 27.12 10.33 -13.07
N PHE A 339 27.36 11.38 -12.31
CA PHE A 339 26.99 12.74 -12.66
C PHE A 339 28.18 13.69 -12.52
N PRO A 340 28.27 14.75 -13.35
CA PRO A 340 29.22 15.83 -13.18
C PRO A 340 29.13 16.44 -11.78
N GLU A 341 30.27 16.92 -11.26
CA GLU A 341 30.33 17.51 -9.92
C GLU A 341 29.34 18.66 -9.72
N GLN A 342 29.13 19.46 -10.74
CA GLN A 342 28.17 20.58 -10.72
C GLN A 342 26.72 20.17 -10.48
N ASP A 343 26.32 18.94 -10.89
CA ASP A 343 24.96 18.45 -10.77
C ASP A 343 24.73 17.76 -9.43
N ARG A 344 25.77 17.21 -8.82
CA ARG A 344 25.71 16.37 -7.61
C ARG A 344 24.95 17.02 -6.47
N LYS A 345 25.27 18.30 -6.17
CA LYS A 345 24.63 18.99 -5.04
C LYS A 345 23.11 19.08 -5.19
N ALA A 346 22.60 19.34 -6.39
CA ALA A 346 21.17 19.43 -6.66
C ALA A 346 20.51 18.04 -6.60
N ILE A 347 21.19 17.02 -7.13
CA ILE A 347 20.74 15.62 -7.09
C ILE A 347 20.69 15.10 -5.65
N GLU A 348 21.73 15.33 -4.85
CA GLU A 348 21.75 14.91 -3.44
C GLU A 348 20.66 15.60 -2.62
N ARG A 349 20.43 16.89 -2.87
CA ARG A 349 19.31 17.60 -2.23
C ARG A 349 17.97 16.94 -2.55
N LEU A 350 17.75 16.50 -3.80
CA LEU A 350 16.55 15.81 -4.21
C LEU A 350 16.43 14.43 -3.55
N ARG A 351 17.51 13.63 -3.53
CA ARG A 351 17.58 12.33 -2.85
C ARG A 351 17.25 12.46 -1.37
N HIS A 352 17.88 13.43 -0.71
CA HIS A 352 17.67 13.69 0.72
C HIS A 352 16.21 14.09 1.01
N ALA A 353 15.63 14.97 0.20
CA ALA A 353 14.22 15.38 0.35
C ALA A 353 13.23 14.25 0.09
N ALA A 354 13.57 13.26 -0.73
CA ALA A 354 12.76 12.09 -1.03
C ALA A 354 12.78 11.03 0.08
N ALA A 355 13.81 11.01 0.94
CA ALA A 355 13.94 10.06 2.05
C ALA A 355 12.71 10.13 2.97
N PRO A 356 12.13 8.98 3.42
CA PRO A 356 10.82 8.96 4.08
C PRO A 356 10.70 9.83 5.33
N SER A 357 11.74 9.90 6.15
CA SER A 357 11.79 10.75 7.34
C SER A 357 11.79 12.24 6.99
N GLU A 358 12.65 12.63 6.06
CA GLU A 358 12.78 14.02 5.61
C GLU A 358 11.54 14.48 4.83
N TYR A 359 11.01 13.62 3.97
CA TYR A 359 9.76 13.89 3.26
C TYR A 359 8.62 14.22 4.24
N LYS A 360 8.41 13.38 5.26
CA LYS A 360 7.37 13.64 6.28
C LYS A 360 7.60 14.97 7.00
N ARG A 361 8.84 15.26 7.38
CA ARG A 361 9.23 16.52 8.04
C ARG A 361 9.00 17.74 7.15
N ILE A 362 9.39 17.65 5.88
CA ILE A 362 9.19 18.73 4.89
C ILE A 362 7.69 18.99 4.69
N ILE A 363 6.88 17.95 4.46
CA ILE A 363 5.44 18.09 4.23
C ILE A 363 4.74 18.68 5.46
N ALA A 364 5.12 18.27 6.68
CA ALA A 364 4.57 18.82 7.90
C ALA A 364 4.89 20.33 8.02
N ALA A 365 6.15 20.71 7.86
CA ALA A 365 6.58 22.10 7.93
C ALA A 365 5.91 22.99 6.85
N LEU A 366 5.72 22.46 5.62
CA LEU A 366 5.00 23.18 4.58
C LEU A 366 3.53 23.42 4.96
N LYS A 367 2.85 22.42 5.53
CA LYS A 367 1.47 22.54 6.01
C LYS A 367 1.34 23.56 7.13
N GLU A 368 2.23 23.52 8.10
CA GLU A 368 2.27 24.49 9.21
C GLU A 368 2.50 25.92 8.74
N ALA A 369 3.33 26.10 7.71
CA ALA A 369 3.58 27.40 7.09
C ALA A 369 2.47 27.84 6.11
N GLY A 370 1.39 27.07 5.94
CA GLY A 370 0.33 27.36 4.96
C GLY A 370 0.79 27.30 3.50
N LEU A 371 1.91 26.59 3.25
CA LEU A 371 2.48 26.38 1.93
C LEU A 371 1.96 25.07 1.30
N ARG A 372 2.24 24.87 0.01
CA ARG A 372 1.80 23.69 -0.73
C ARG A 372 2.53 22.43 -0.23
N PRO A 373 1.81 21.41 0.26
CA PRO A 373 2.40 20.21 0.82
C PRO A 373 2.66 19.13 -0.27
N CYS A 374 3.20 19.54 -1.42
CA CYS A 374 3.57 18.65 -2.52
C CYS A 374 5.08 18.77 -2.80
N LEU A 375 5.80 17.68 -2.70
CA LEU A 375 7.20 17.64 -3.13
C LEU A 375 7.26 17.39 -4.63
N SER A 376 7.47 18.44 -5.41
CA SER A 376 7.55 18.40 -6.86
C SER A 376 8.96 18.70 -7.35
N ALA A 377 9.46 17.89 -8.29
CA ALA A 377 10.78 18.02 -8.88
C ALA A 377 10.71 18.04 -10.41
N LEU A 378 11.45 18.95 -11.03
CA LEU A 378 11.66 19.01 -12.48
C LEU A 378 13.13 18.67 -12.77
N LEU A 379 13.32 17.64 -13.58
CA LEU A 379 14.64 17.21 -14.07
C LEU A 379 14.74 17.64 -15.54
N TRP A 380 15.70 18.48 -15.87
CA TRP A 380 15.80 19.01 -17.23
C TRP A 380 17.26 19.01 -17.74
N GLY A 381 17.44 19.00 -19.04
CA GLY A 381 18.76 18.96 -19.67
C GLY A 381 18.84 18.06 -20.89
N ALA A 382 20.03 17.89 -21.45
CA ALA A 382 20.24 17.13 -22.67
C ALA A 382 19.73 15.68 -22.58
N PRO A 383 19.30 15.07 -23.71
CA PRO A 383 18.89 13.66 -23.72
C PRO A 383 20.06 12.73 -23.38
N GLY A 384 19.74 11.58 -22.77
CA GLY A 384 20.75 10.58 -22.41
C GLY A 384 21.65 10.93 -21.22
N THR A 385 21.28 11.94 -20.40
CA THR A 385 22.05 12.35 -19.20
C THR A 385 21.62 11.60 -17.91
N GLY A 386 20.66 10.68 -17.99
CA GLY A 386 20.26 9.83 -16.84
C GLY A 386 19.08 10.34 -16.02
N LYS A 387 18.30 11.31 -16.51
CA LYS A 387 17.12 11.90 -15.82
C LYS A 387 16.08 10.83 -15.40
N THR A 388 15.65 10.01 -16.35
CA THR A 388 14.67 8.94 -16.14
C THR A 388 15.17 7.91 -15.14
N GLU A 389 16.43 7.51 -15.28
CA GLU A 389 17.04 6.53 -14.39
C GLU A 389 17.22 7.09 -12.97
N LEU A 390 17.59 8.36 -12.82
CA LEU A 390 17.65 8.99 -11.50
C LEU A 390 16.31 8.94 -10.79
N ALA A 391 15.18 9.21 -11.48
CA ALA A 391 13.86 9.15 -10.88
C ALA A 391 13.54 7.73 -10.33
N ARG A 392 13.91 6.68 -11.08
CA ARG A 392 13.77 5.27 -10.64
C ARG A 392 14.65 4.96 -9.42
N GLN A 393 15.92 5.39 -9.44
CA GLN A 393 16.82 5.15 -8.31
C GLN A 393 16.42 5.94 -7.06
N ILE A 394 15.88 7.15 -7.19
CA ILE A 394 15.29 7.90 -6.08
C ILE A 394 14.10 7.13 -5.49
N ALA A 395 13.23 6.55 -6.33
CA ALA A 395 12.13 5.72 -5.84
C ALA A 395 12.66 4.54 -5.01
N ARG A 396 13.63 3.82 -5.54
CA ARG A 396 14.27 2.69 -4.84
C ARG A 396 14.92 3.11 -3.52
N GLU A 397 15.76 4.13 -3.54
CA GLU A 397 16.49 4.63 -2.36
C GLU A 397 15.56 5.15 -1.27
N SER A 398 14.43 5.74 -1.66
CA SER A 398 13.42 6.25 -0.75
C SER A 398 12.37 5.21 -0.33
N GLY A 399 12.54 3.93 -0.72
CA GLY A 399 11.59 2.87 -0.36
C GLY A 399 10.21 3.04 -1.00
N ARG A 400 10.12 3.65 -2.19
CA ARG A 400 8.88 3.95 -2.90
C ARG A 400 8.75 3.12 -4.17
N SER A 401 7.52 2.73 -4.49
CA SER A 401 7.17 2.32 -5.84
C SER A 401 7.11 3.54 -6.77
N ILE A 402 7.08 3.33 -8.09
CA ILE A 402 7.01 4.40 -9.07
C ILE A 402 5.95 4.11 -10.12
N LEU A 403 5.11 5.10 -10.43
CA LEU A 403 4.21 5.09 -11.58
C LEU A 403 4.82 5.98 -12.66
N VAL A 404 5.32 5.36 -13.71
CA VAL A 404 5.81 6.05 -14.91
C VAL A 404 4.61 6.29 -15.83
N VAL A 405 4.19 7.53 -15.95
CA VAL A 405 3.03 7.91 -16.77
C VAL A 405 3.41 7.89 -18.24
N ASP A 406 2.62 7.19 -19.03
CA ASP A 406 2.71 7.17 -20.49
C ASP A 406 1.89 8.36 -21.03
N VAL A 407 2.56 9.46 -21.30
CA VAL A 407 1.92 10.71 -21.76
C VAL A 407 1.05 10.49 -23.00
N PRO A 408 1.45 9.76 -24.04
CA PRO A 408 0.59 9.38 -25.18
C PRO A 408 -0.71 8.68 -24.76
N LYS A 409 -0.73 7.85 -23.74
CA LYS A 409 -1.96 7.17 -23.27
C LYS A 409 -2.98 8.13 -22.65
N LEU A 410 -2.51 9.27 -22.15
CA LEU A 410 -3.42 10.29 -21.62
C LEU A 410 -4.20 11.01 -22.71
N PHE A 411 -3.63 11.15 -23.91
CA PHE A 411 -4.29 11.82 -25.03
C PHE A 411 -5.07 10.81 -25.87
N GLY A 412 -6.40 10.89 -25.84
CA GLY A 412 -7.27 10.09 -26.69
C GLY A 412 -7.37 10.62 -28.12
N ILE A 413 -8.17 9.95 -28.93
CA ILE A 413 -8.46 10.36 -30.30
C ILE A 413 -9.39 11.59 -30.32
N TYR A 414 -10.21 11.76 -29.31
CA TYR A 414 -11.19 12.84 -29.21
C TYR A 414 -10.73 13.98 -28.32
N VAL A 415 -11.07 15.22 -28.73
CA VAL A 415 -10.78 16.43 -27.94
C VAL A 415 -11.58 16.38 -26.64
N GLY A 416 -10.90 16.55 -25.51
CA GLY A 416 -11.49 16.48 -24.17
C GLY A 416 -11.20 15.20 -23.38
N GLU A 417 -10.85 14.10 -24.04
CA GLU A 417 -10.50 12.85 -23.37
C GLU A 417 -9.25 12.97 -22.48
N GLY A 418 -8.23 13.68 -22.95
CA GLY A 418 -6.98 13.84 -22.21
C GLY A 418 -7.17 14.51 -20.86
N SER A 419 -8.00 15.53 -20.81
CA SER A 419 -8.31 16.23 -19.55
C SER A 419 -9.08 15.34 -18.56
N ILE A 420 -9.95 14.46 -19.04
CA ILE A 420 -10.70 13.51 -18.23
C ILE A 420 -9.77 12.42 -17.69
N ARG A 421 -8.96 11.81 -18.56
CA ARG A 421 -7.98 10.78 -18.18
C ARG A 421 -6.94 11.32 -17.20
N LEU A 422 -6.49 12.56 -17.39
CA LEU A 422 -5.56 13.20 -16.48
C LEU A 422 -6.17 13.41 -15.08
N ARG A 423 -7.43 13.86 -14.99
CA ARG A 423 -8.15 13.94 -13.71
C ARG A 423 -8.33 12.56 -13.07
N HIS A 424 -8.64 11.55 -13.86
CA HIS A 424 -8.79 10.19 -13.39
C HIS A 424 -7.46 9.63 -12.85
N LEU A 425 -6.34 9.89 -13.55
CA LEU A 425 -4.99 9.56 -13.07
C LEU A 425 -4.74 10.14 -11.66
N PHE A 426 -4.93 11.45 -11.48
CA PHE A 426 -4.67 12.09 -10.19
C PHE A 426 -5.63 11.61 -9.09
N GLN A 427 -6.90 11.37 -9.41
CA GLN A 427 -7.85 10.79 -8.47
C GLN A 427 -7.43 9.37 -8.04
N THR A 428 -7.11 8.49 -8.99
CA THR A 428 -6.64 7.13 -8.72
C THR A 428 -5.35 7.15 -7.91
N TYR A 429 -4.40 8.00 -8.28
CA TYR A 429 -3.14 8.16 -7.54
C TYR A 429 -3.36 8.60 -6.09
N ARG A 430 -4.34 9.45 -5.80
CA ARG A 430 -4.70 9.83 -4.43
C ARG A 430 -5.13 8.62 -3.59
N TYR A 431 -5.92 7.69 -4.15
CA TYR A 431 -6.30 6.46 -3.46
C TYR A 431 -5.12 5.53 -3.25
N VAL A 432 -4.27 5.38 -4.25
CA VAL A 432 -3.02 4.61 -4.10
C VAL A 432 -2.16 5.19 -2.98
N CYS A 433 -1.99 6.50 -2.93
CA CYS A 433 -1.26 7.16 -1.83
C CYS A 433 -1.93 6.98 -0.46
N ALA A 434 -3.25 6.95 -0.41
CA ALA A 434 -4.00 6.80 0.84
C ALA A 434 -3.79 5.41 1.47
N VAL A 435 -3.83 4.35 0.65
CA VAL A 435 -3.69 2.96 1.12
C VAL A 435 -2.24 2.51 1.26
N SER A 436 -1.29 3.17 0.61
CA SER A 436 0.13 2.81 0.66
C SER A 436 0.78 3.24 1.97
N SER A 437 1.63 2.39 2.53
CA SER A 437 2.50 2.71 3.68
C SER A 437 3.45 3.86 3.37
N VAL A 438 4.03 3.82 2.15
CA VAL A 438 4.85 4.90 1.59
C VAL A 438 4.29 5.26 0.21
N ALA A 439 3.81 6.49 0.05
CA ALA A 439 3.23 6.95 -1.21
C ALA A 439 4.21 6.76 -2.38
N PRO A 440 3.80 6.16 -3.52
CA PRO A 440 4.66 5.99 -4.69
C PRO A 440 5.07 7.33 -5.30
N ILE A 441 6.05 7.32 -6.17
CA ILE A 441 6.41 8.50 -7.00
C ILE A 441 5.51 8.50 -8.23
N LEU A 442 4.85 9.63 -8.52
CA LEU A 442 4.22 9.89 -9.80
C LEU A 442 5.27 10.53 -10.72
N PHE A 443 5.63 9.82 -11.77
CA PHE A 443 6.70 10.22 -12.67
C PHE A 443 6.18 10.44 -14.09
N MET A 444 6.34 11.66 -14.62
CA MET A 444 6.05 11.99 -16.00
C MET A 444 7.36 12.16 -16.78
N ASP A 445 7.66 11.18 -17.61
CA ASP A 445 8.82 11.24 -18.49
C ASP A 445 8.49 12.00 -19.77
N GLU A 446 9.44 12.78 -20.29
CA GLU A 446 9.27 13.57 -21.52
C GLU A 446 7.97 14.42 -21.49
N ALA A 447 7.76 15.14 -20.39
CA ALA A 447 6.53 15.89 -20.17
C ALA A 447 6.39 17.14 -21.06
N ASP A 448 7.25 17.31 -22.06
CA ASP A 448 7.29 18.47 -22.97
C ASP A 448 5.93 18.73 -23.64
N GLY A 449 5.23 17.65 -24.04
CA GLY A 449 3.94 17.75 -24.71
C GLY A 449 2.81 18.30 -23.83
N ILE A 450 2.92 18.16 -22.50
CA ILE A 450 1.89 18.64 -21.55
C ILE A 450 2.31 19.93 -20.86
N LEU A 451 3.61 20.09 -20.58
CA LEU A 451 4.13 21.20 -19.79
C LEU A 451 4.60 22.41 -20.64
N SER A 452 4.49 22.34 -21.97
CA SER A 452 4.91 23.40 -22.91
C SER A 452 4.14 24.72 -22.69
N GLN A 453 4.65 25.80 -23.25
CA GLN A 453 3.99 27.13 -23.15
C GLN A 453 2.55 27.08 -23.65
N ARG A 454 1.68 27.79 -22.96
CA ARG A 454 0.28 27.95 -23.38
C ARG A 454 0.18 28.60 -24.76
N VAL A 455 -0.61 27.98 -25.62
CA VAL A 455 -0.88 28.52 -26.93
C VAL A 455 -1.80 29.73 -26.76
N SER A 456 -1.26 30.95 -26.98
CA SER A 456 -1.98 32.22 -26.79
C SER A 456 -3.08 32.42 -27.83
N ARG A 457 -2.91 31.89 -29.05
CA ARG A 457 -3.93 31.86 -30.09
C ARG A 457 -4.44 30.44 -30.23
N MET A 458 -5.55 30.13 -29.59
CA MET A 458 -6.24 28.86 -29.73
C MET A 458 -6.84 28.77 -31.14
N VAL A 459 -6.18 28.06 -32.04
CA VAL A 459 -6.64 27.87 -33.43
C VAL A 459 -7.36 26.52 -33.56
N SER A 460 -7.09 25.56 -32.67
CA SER A 460 -7.65 24.22 -32.72
C SER A 460 -8.21 23.76 -31.37
N GLY A 461 -9.08 22.74 -31.40
CA GLY A 461 -9.55 22.06 -30.19
C GLY A 461 -8.42 21.43 -29.39
N VAL A 462 -7.36 20.98 -30.05
CA VAL A 462 -6.16 20.37 -29.43
C VAL A 462 -5.41 21.41 -28.56
N ASP A 463 -5.26 22.63 -29.02
CA ASP A 463 -4.62 23.72 -28.25
C ASP A 463 -5.39 24.01 -26.94
N LYS A 464 -6.73 23.99 -27.04
CA LYS A 464 -7.61 24.21 -25.89
C LYS A 464 -7.47 23.10 -24.88
N GLU A 465 -7.38 21.86 -25.34
CA GLU A 465 -7.21 20.70 -24.49
C GLU A 465 -5.85 20.69 -23.78
N ALA A 466 -4.75 20.97 -24.49
CA ALA A 466 -3.43 21.09 -23.92
C ALA A 466 -3.39 22.14 -22.79
N ASN A 467 -3.99 23.34 -23.01
CA ASN A 467 -4.09 24.35 -21.98
C ASN A 467 -4.95 23.91 -20.77
N THR A 468 -5.99 23.11 -21.01
CA THR A 468 -6.83 22.54 -19.95
C THR A 468 -6.04 21.52 -19.12
N CYS A 469 -5.31 20.61 -19.76
CA CYS A 469 -4.45 19.63 -19.10
C CYS A 469 -3.39 20.32 -18.22
N GLN A 470 -2.75 21.37 -18.73
CA GLN A 470 -1.81 22.18 -17.94
C GLN A 470 -2.46 22.78 -16.70
N SER A 471 -3.68 23.32 -16.85
CA SER A 471 -4.40 23.90 -15.71
C SER A 471 -4.73 22.86 -14.65
N ILE A 472 -5.08 21.64 -15.05
CA ILE A 472 -5.30 20.49 -14.13
C ILE A 472 -4.01 20.17 -13.39
N ILE A 473 -2.87 20.02 -14.08
CA ILE A 473 -1.59 19.73 -13.42
C ILE A 473 -1.23 20.82 -12.41
N LEU A 474 -1.38 22.10 -12.79
CA LEU A 474 -1.12 23.22 -11.90
C LEU A 474 -2.01 23.22 -10.65
N GLU A 475 -3.27 22.81 -10.79
CA GLU A 475 -4.22 22.66 -9.68
C GLU A 475 -3.80 21.48 -8.78
N GLU A 476 -3.51 20.33 -9.37
CA GLU A 476 -3.15 19.10 -8.65
C GLU A 476 -1.83 19.24 -7.88
N LEU A 477 -0.83 19.91 -8.43
CA LEU A 477 0.44 20.19 -7.76
C LEU A 477 0.30 21.07 -6.49
N ASN A 478 -0.87 21.69 -6.26
CA ASN A 478 -1.11 22.42 -5.01
C ASN A 478 -1.48 21.51 -3.86
N THR A 479 -2.11 20.35 -4.13
CA THR A 479 -2.79 19.54 -3.09
C THR A 479 -2.52 18.04 -3.18
N MET A 480 -1.86 17.56 -4.26
CA MET A 480 -1.64 16.12 -4.42
C MET A 480 -0.74 15.57 -3.30
N PRO A 481 -1.04 14.39 -2.77
CA PRO A 481 -0.17 13.68 -1.86
C PRO A 481 1.00 13.05 -2.63
N GLY A 482 2.01 12.59 -1.89
CA GLY A 482 3.14 11.89 -2.49
C GLY A 482 4.17 12.82 -3.11
N MET A 483 4.89 12.31 -4.10
CA MET A 483 5.97 13.02 -4.79
C MET A 483 5.75 13.00 -6.29
N PHE A 484 5.90 14.15 -6.92
CA PHE A 484 5.79 14.32 -8.37
C PHE A 484 7.16 14.62 -8.97
N ILE A 485 7.57 13.83 -9.95
CA ILE A 485 8.79 14.11 -10.72
C ILE A 485 8.40 14.22 -12.20
N ALA A 486 8.88 15.25 -12.89
CA ALA A 486 8.75 15.37 -14.33
C ALA A 486 10.12 15.56 -14.98
N THR A 487 10.28 15.06 -16.21
CA THR A 487 11.47 15.32 -17.02
C THR A 487 11.12 16.13 -18.26
N THR A 488 12.07 16.93 -18.72
CA THR A 488 11.99 17.64 -19.99
C THR A 488 13.37 17.75 -20.63
N ASN A 489 13.42 17.75 -21.93
CA ASN A 489 14.62 18.08 -22.69
C ASN A 489 14.66 19.55 -23.10
N LEU A 490 13.54 20.29 -22.99
CA LEU A 490 13.32 21.62 -23.56
C LEU A 490 12.75 22.62 -22.52
N ILE A 491 13.58 23.00 -21.53
CA ILE A 491 13.13 23.92 -20.46
C ILE A 491 12.64 25.28 -21.00
N CYS A 492 13.20 25.75 -22.12
CA CYS A 492 12.80 27.01 -22.72
C CYS A 492 11.36 27.01 -23.27
N HIS A 493 10.74 25.84 -23.43
CA HIS A 493 9.36 25.70 -23.87
C HIS A 493 8.37 25.60 -22.70
N LEU A 494 8.84 25.58 -21.45
CA LEU A 494 7.94 25.52 -20.30
C LEU A 494 7.35 26.91 -19.96
N ASP A 495 6.08 26.90 -19.51
CA ASP A 495 5.43 28.08 -18.96
C ASP A 495 6.06 28.45 -17.59
N ASP A 496 6.31 29.74 -17.40
CA ASP A 496 6.80 30.29 -16.12
C ASP A 496 5.91 29.93 -14.94
N ALA A 497 4.59 29.82 -15.14
CA ALA A 497 3.65 29.41 -14.10
C ALA A 497 3.91 27.96 -13.69
N MET A 498 4.28 27.10 -14.64
CA MET A 498 4.64 25.71 -14.39
C MET A 498 5.98 25.63 -13.63
N LEU A 499 6.99 26.37 -14.07
CA LEU A 499 8.30 26.40 -13.39
C LEU A 499 8.20 26.82 -11.92
N ARG A 500 7.28 27.76 -11.59
CA ARG A 500 7.04 28.20 -10.20
C ARG A 500 6.35 27.16 -9.32
N ARG A 501 5.80 26.10 -9.90
CA ARG A 501 5.14 25.01 -9.16
C ARG A 501 6.11 23.92 -8.75
N PHE A 502 7.23 23.77 -9.46
CA PHE A 502 8.24 22.83 -9.08
C PHE A 502 9.11 23.37 -7.95
N MET A 503 9.09 22.68 -6.82
CA MET A 503 9.87 23.03 -5.60
C MET A 503 11.36 22.84 -5.82
N LEU A 504 11.72 21.74 -6.49
CA LEU A 504 13.10 21.42 -6.81
C LEU A 504 13.29 21.39 -8.32
N ARG A 505 14.36 22.01 -8.79
CA ARG A 505 14.73 22.02 -10.21
C ARG A 505 16.17 21.55 -10.31
N VAL A 506 16.39 20.49 -11.08
CA VAL A 506 17.70 19.85 -11.26
C VAL A 506 18.06 19.91 -12.73
N GLU A 507 19.14 20.61 -13.04
CA GLU A 507 19.72 20.66 -14.37
C GLU A 507 20.69 19.50 -14.55
N PHE A 508 20.66 18.88 -15.71
CA PHE A 508 21.54 17.80 -16.10
C PHE A 508 22.43 18.25 -17.25
N HIS A 509 23.71 18.29 -16.98
CA HIS A 509 24.70 18.61 -17.98
C HIS A 509 25.25 17.35 -18.64
N LEU A 510 25.85 17.50 -19.80
CA LEU A 510 26.61 16.42 -20.41
C LEU A 510 27.76 15.99 -19.48
N PRO A 511 28.08 14.69 -19.44
CA PRO A 511 29.12 14.19 -18.55
C PRO A 511 30.48 14.79 -18.94
N ASP A 512 31.25 15.29 -17.95
CA ASP A 512 32.63 15.71 -18.12
C ASP A 512 33.53 14.48 -18.41
N PRO A 513 34.80 14.69 -18.85
CA PRO A 513 35.67 13.58 -19.18
C PRO A 513 35.88 12.60 -18.03
N SER A 514 35.91 13.05 -16.79
CA SER A 514 36.05 12.19 -15.62
C SER A 514 34.82 11.32 -15.40
N THR A 515 33.65 11.89 -15.54
CA THR A 515 32.36 11.19 -15.47
C THR A 515 32.20 10.19 -16.62
N ARG A 516 32.61 10.56 -17.85
CA ARG A 516 32.60 9.64 -19.01
C ARG A 516 33.54 8.45 -18.81
N ALA A 517 34.72 8.69 -18.27
CA ALA A 517 35.67 7.60 -17.97
C ALA A 517 35.08 6.60 -16.95
N SER A 518 34.41 7.11 -15.91
CA SER A 518 33.69 6.27 -14.94
C SER A 518 32.55 5.50 -15.57
N LEU A 519 31.78 6.12 -16.48
CA LEU A 519 30.73 5.46 -17.23
C LEU A 519 31.26 4.33 -18.11
N TRP A 520 32.31 4.58 -18.90
CA TRP A 520 32.96 3.54 -19.73
C TRP A 520 33.41 2.35 -18.88
N LYS A 521 34.09 2.60 -17.77
CA LYS A 521 34.60 1.56 -16.86
C LYS A 521 33.47 0.76 -16.20
N SER A 522 32.39 1.42 -15.79
CA SER A 522 31.23 0.77 -15.21
C SER A 522 30.51 -0.17 -16.22
N LYS A 523 30.46 0.24 -17.49
CA LYS A 523 29.79 -0.54 -18.54
C LYS A 523 30.65 -1.64 -19.13
N VAL A 524 31.94 -1.42 -19.21
CA VAL A 524 32.94 -2.37 -19.73
C VAL A 524 34.04 -2.56 -18.70
N PRO A 525 33.84 -3.44 -17.71
CA PRO A 525 34.81 -3.64 -16.61
C PRO A 525 36.20 -4.11 -17.05
N SER A 526 36.34 -4.65 -18.29
CA SER A 526 37.58 -5.09 -18.90
C SER A 526 38.51 -3.93 -19.32
N LEU A 527 37.98 -2.68 -19.40
CA LEU A 527 38.77 -1.52 -19.80
C LEU A 527 39.74 -1.10 -18.69
N GLY A 528 41.00 -0.81 -19.08
CA GLY A 528 41.96 -0.15 -18.21
C GLY A 528 41.56 1.31 -17.92
N GLU A 529 42.12 1.88 -16.85
CA GLU A 529 41.86 3.29 -16.48
C GLU A 529 42.32 4.26 -17.56
N GLU A 530 43.51 4.00 -18.15
CA GLU A 530 44.07 4.81 -19.23
C GLU A 530 43.23 4.74 -20.50
N GLU A 531 42.72 3.54 -20.85
CA GLU A 531 41.86 3.34 -22.02
C GLU A 531 40.50 4.04 -21.85
N ALA A 532 39.89 3.93 -20.66
CA ALA A 532 38.66 4.62 -20.35
C ALA A 532 38.83 6.15 -20.37
N ALA A 533 39.96 6.67 -19.85
CA ALA A 533 40.27 8.09 -19.88
C ALA A 533 40.53 8.59 -21.32
N ALA A 534 41.22 7.79 -22.15
CA ALA A 534 41.45 8.11 -23.57
C ALA A 534 40.14 8.20 -24.35
N LEU A 535 39.26 7.18 -24.22
CA LEU A 535 37.94 7.20 -24.84
C LEU A 535 37.07 8.39 -24.38
N ALA A 536 37.11 8.70 -23.09
CA ALA A 536 36.42 9.84 -22.52
C ALA A 536 36.95 11.20 -23.04
N GLY A 537 38.22 11.28 -23.33
CA GLY A 537 38.85 12.46 -23.92
C GLY A 537 38.57 12.63 -25.41
N ASP A 538 38.46 11.53 -26.15
CA ASP A 538 38.31 11.54 -27.61
C ASP A 538 36.85 11.73 -28.05
N PHE A 539 35.90 11.27 -27.25
CA PHE A 539 34.47 11.29 -27.58
C PHE A 539 33.65 12.08 -26.57
N ASP A 540 33.05 13.19 -27.01
CA ASP A 540 32.18 14.04 -26.18
C ASP A 540 30.71 13.63 -26.38
N ILE A 541 30.33 12.57 -25.67
CA ILE A 541 28.99 11.94 -25.82
C ILE A 541 28.29 11.76 -24.48
N SER A 542 26.96 11.67 -24.52
CA SER A 542 26.13 11.46 -23.35
C SER A 542 26.16 10.03 -22.84
N GLY A 543 25.74 9.79 -21.59
CA GLY A 543 25.65 8.47 -21.00
C GLY A 543 24.77 7.50 -21.80
N GLY A 544 23.66 7.98 -22.37
CA GLY A 544 22.80 7.17 -23.22
C GLY A 544 23.46 6.74 -24.53
N LEU A 545 24.31 7.59 -25.10
CA LEU A 545 25.10 7.23 -26.28
C LEU A 545 26.21 6.21 -25.93
N ILE A 546 26.81 6.34 -24.74
CA ILE A 546 27.74 5.33 -24.22
C ILE A 546 27.06 3.98 -24.10
N ASP A 547 25.84 3.94 -23.50
CA ASP A 547 25.04 2.70 -23.38
C ASP A 547 24.76 2.07 -24.76
N ASN A 548 24.41 2.88 -25.74
CA ASN A 548 24.15 2.40 -27.11
C ASN A 548 25.40 1.80 -27.76
N ILE A 549 26.55 2.50 -27.70
CA ILE A 549 27.83 2.01 -28.24
C ILE A 549 28.24 0.68 -27.57
N VAL A 550 28.15 0.60 -26.25
CA VAL A 550 28.48 -0.62 -25.52
C VAL A 550 27.56 -1.75 -25.92
N SER A 551 26.26 -1.47 -26.11
CA SER A 551 25.29 -2.49 -26.54
C SER A 551 25.64 -3.06 -27.92
N ILE A 552 25.98 -2.19 -28.90
CA ILE A 552 26.40 -2.61 -30.22
C ILE A 552 27.67 -3.45 -30.12
N ALA A 553 28.70 -2.96 -29.45
CA ALA A 553 29.97 -3.66 -29.26
C ALA A 553 29.79 -5.03 -28.59
N THR A 554 28.88 -5.12 -27.61
CA THR A 554 28.57 -6.36 -26.90
C THR A 554 27.93 -7.39 -27.82
N VAL A 555 26.98 -6.99 -28.65
CA VAL A 555 26.32 -7.89 -29.60
C VAL A 555 27.35 -8.54 -30.54
N ASP A 556 28.21 -7.73 -31.16
CA ASP A 556 29.20 -8.23 -32.11
C ASP A 556 30.27 -9.12 -31.47
N THR A 557 30.73 -8.73 -30.29
CA THR A 557 31.77 -9.51 -29.57
C THR A 557 31.23 -10.82 -28.99
N ILE A 558 29.93 -10.89 -28.62
CA ILE A 558 29.29 -12.16 -28.26
C ILE A 558 29.27 -13.11 -29.46
N LEU A 559 28.96 -12.61 -30.68
CA LEU A 559 28.96 -13.41 -31.89
C LEU A 559 30.37 -13.92 -32.28
N GLU A 560 31.41 -13.20 -31.86
CA GLU A 560 32.80 -13.55 -32.08
C GLU A 560 33.45 -14.30 -30.88
N ASP A 561 32.66 -14.60 -29.82
CA ASP A 561 33.10 -15.28 -28.58
C ASP A 561 34.35 -14.64 -27.94
N ARG A 562 34.37 -13.31 -27.85
CA ARG A 562 35.44 -12.53 -27.24
C ARG A 562 34.93 -11.36 -26.41
N PRO A 563 35.73 -10.84 -25.47
CA PRO A 563 35.34 -9.66 -24.68
C PRO A 563 35.38 -8.37 -25.52
N VAL A 564 34.57 -7.38 -25.11
CA VAL A 564 34.62 -6.01 -25.67
C VAL A 564 35.95 -5.35 -25.33
N THR A 565 36.58 -4.70 -26.33
CA THR A 565 37.83 -3.99 -26.21
C THR A 565 37.70 -2.49 -26.45
N ALA A 566 38.67 -1.70 -26.02
CA ALA A 566 38.75 -0.26 -26.30
C ALA A 566 38.75 0.05 -27.81
N ALA A 567 39.37 -0.83 -28.62
CA ALA A 567 39.38 -0.70 -30.07
C ALA A 567 37.99 -0.87 -30.71
N ASP A 568 37.18 -1.80 -30.21
CA ASP A 568 35.82 -1.98 -30.68
C ASP A 568 34.96 -0.74 -30.37
N ILE A 569 35.05 -0.22 -29.14
CA ILE A 569 34.31 0.98 -28.72
C ILE A 569 34.74 2.17 -29.62
N ARG A 570 36.04 2.36 -29.83
CA ARG A 570 36.55 3.44 -30.68
C ARG A 570 36.00 3.33 -32.10
N ARG A 571 36.06 2.15 -32.70
CA ARG A 571 35.54 1.89 -34.03
C ARG A 571 34.06 2.29 -34.13
N TYR A 572 33.21 1.82 -33.23
CA TYR A 572 31.80 2.15 -33.25
C TYR A 572 31.50 3.63 -32.98
N CYS A 573 32.26 4.29 -32.11
CA CYS A 573 32.16 5.74 -31.94
C CYS A 573 32.49 6.49 -33.23
N GLU A 574 33.52 6.07 -33.97
CA GLU A 574 33.90 6.66 -35.25
C GLU A 574 32.91 6.38 -36.35
N GLU A 575 32.40 5.14 -36.49
CA GLU A 575 31.36 4.74 -37.42
C GLU A 575 30.06 5.54 -37.21
N GLN A 576 29.69 5.82 -35.99
CA GLN A 576 28.53 6.64 -35.63
C GLN A 576 28.82 8.15 -35.74
N GLY A 577 30.04 8.54 -36.09
CA GLY A 577 30.40 9.93 -36.33
C GLY A 577 30.65 10.79 -35.08
N TYR A 578 30.96 10.18 -33.95
CA TYR A 578 31.14 10.88 -32.65
C TYR A 578 32.58 11.43 -32.44
N GLY A 579 33.45 11.57 -33.44
CA GLY A 579 34.80 12.06 -33.31
C GLY A 579 34.91 13.58 -33.04
N ARG A 580 36.05 14.03 -32.51
CA ARG A 580 36.36 15.45 -32.28
C ARG A 580 36.23 16.26 -33.58
N GLY A 581 35.34 17.23 -33.60
CA GLY A 581 35.20 18.21 -34.67
C GLY A 581 33.92 18.11 -35.54
N ARG A 582 33.07 17.12 -35.36
CA ARG A 582 31.76 17.08 -35.99
C ARG A 582 30.66 17.34 -34.93
N GLN A 583 30.30 18.61 -34.71
CA GLN A 583 29.01 18.93 -34.16
C GLN A 583 27.93 18.36 -35.10
N GLN A 584 27.36 17.23 -34.77
CA GLN A 584 26.12 16.82 -35.43
C GLN A 584 25.10 17.92 -35.16
N LYS A 585 24.72 18.64 -36.20
CA LYS A 585 23.43 19.33 -36.24
C LYS A 585 22.38 18.22 -36.11
N ILE A 586 21.91 17.97 -34.90
CA ILE A 586 20.68 17.20 -34.68
C ILE A 586 19.57 18.08 -35.23
N GLY A 587 19.23 17.85 -36.49
CA GLY A 587 18.04 18.44 -37.10
C GLY A 587 16.84 17.59 -36.73
N PHE A 588 15.91 18.21 -36.06
CA PHE A 588 14.50 17.87 -36.06
C PHE A 588 13.74 19.13 -36.48
#